data_87c0fe1a8c3d65f60dfb9f5c4df71fac
#
_entry.id   87c0fe1a8c3d65f60dfb9f5c4df71fac
#
_cell.length_a   1.000
_cell.length_b   1.000
_cell.length_c   1.000
_cell.angle_alpha   90.00
_cell.angle_beta   90.00
_cell.angle_gamma   90.00
#
_symmetry.space_group_name_H-M   'P 1'
#
loop_
_entity.id
_entity.type
_entity.pdbx_description
1 polymer ?
#
loop_
_entity_poly.entity_id
_entity_poly.type
_entity_poly.pdbx_seq_one_letter_code
_entity_poly.pdbx_strand_id
1 'polypeptide(L)'
;MLLNTSITESASLWILQKHIAKNCVTDSNPQPPKSEYISYAKHVAFNVTALGYRVLYVDIDIHHGDGVEEAFYTTDRVMTVSFHKFGDYFPGTGDVRDIGYGKGKYYSLNVPLDDGIDDESYQSLFKPIMGKVMEVFRPGAVVLQCGADSLSGDRLGCFNLSIKGHAECVKFMRSFNVPLLLLGGGGYTIRNVARCWCYETGVALGIELDDKMPQHEYYEYFGPDYTLHVAPSNMENKNSRHLLEEIRSKLLDNLSKLQHAPSVQFQERPPDTELPEMEEDHDVEDERFDPDSDMDVDDERKPLPSRVKSEFPEPEAKDMDDIREDEHNREMDLKCSEPLA
;
A
#
# COMPACT_ATOMS: atom_id res chain seq x y z
N MET A 1 -24.19 13.96 -15.87
CA MET A 1 -22.76 13.92 -15.54
C MET A 1 -22.47 14.26 -14.06
N LEU A 2 -23.45 14.63 -13.26
CA LEU A 2 -23.33 14.93 -11.82
C LEU A 2 -23.68 13.75 -10.89
N LEU A 3 -24.15 12.64 -11.42
CA LEU A 3 -24.54 11.45 -10.63
C LEU A 3 -23.41 10.42 -10.40
N ASN A 4 -22.30 10.51 -11.13
CA ASN A 4 -21.20 9.55 -10.98
C ASN A 4 -20.16 9.93 -9.90
N THR A 5 -20.05 11.21 -9.55
CA THR A 5 -19.11 11.65 -8.50
C THR A 5 -19.58 11.25 -7.10
N SER A 6 -20.88 11.32 -6.83
CA SER A 6 -21.42 11.00 -5.49
C SER A 6 -21.38 9.49 -5.14
N ILE A 7 -21.46 8.61 -6.14
CA ILE A 7 -21.41 7.15 -5.92
C ILE A 7 -19.98 6.68 -5.67
N THR A 8 -19.00 7.25 -6.40
CA THR A 8 -17.59 6.95 -6.18
C THR A 8 -17.05 7.52 -4.88
N GLU A 9 -17.47 8.71 -4.48
CA GLU A 9 -17.14 9.30 -3.17
C GLU A 9 -17.74 8.46 -2.03
N SER A 10 -19.01 8.08 -2.13
CA SER A 10 -19.69 7.27 -1.11
C SER A 10 -19.09 5.87 -0.97
N ALA A 11 -18.68 5.22 -2.07
CA ALA A 11 -18.06 3.90 -2.02
C ALA A 11 -16.65 3.96 -1.43
N SER A 12 -15.85 4.97 -1.78
CA SER A 12 -14.50 5.18 -1.23
C SER A 12 -14.54 5.47 0.26
N LEU A 13 -15.50 6.29 0.71
CA LEU A 13 -15.74 6.59 2.11
C LEU A 13 -16.18 5.38 2.91
N TRP A 14 -17.04 4.55 2.34
CA TRP A 14 -17.58 3.37 3.02
C TRP A 14 -16.50 2.29 3.23
N ILE A 15 -15.58 2.14 2.27
CA ILE A 15 -14.43 1.23 2.39
C ILE A 15 -13.46 1.75 3.46
N LEU A 16 -13.20 3.05 3.49
CA LEU A 16 -12.37 3.70 4.49
C LEU A 16 -12.97 3.56 5.89
N GLN A 17 -14.26 3.85 6.08
CA GLN A 17 -14.95 3.70 7.37
C GLN A 17 -14.93 2.27 7.90
N LYS A 18 -15.13 1.26 7.05
CA LYS A 18 -15.03 -0.15 7.47
C LYS A 18 -13.61 -0.53 7.89
N HIS A 19 -12.59 0.00 7.24
CA HIS A 19 -11.19 -0.30 7.57
C HIS A 19 -10.76 0.39 8.86
N ILE A 20 -11.09 1.65 9.04
CA ILE A 20 -10.83 2.40 10.29
C ILE A 20 -11.59 1.77 11.47
N ALA A 21 -12.88 1.49 11.30
CA ALA A 21 -13.69 0.86 12.35
C ALA A 21 -13.16 -0.53 12.74
N LYS A 22 -12.68 -1.31 11.77
CA LYS A 22 -12.13 -2.65 12.04
C LYS A 22 -10.79 -2.62 12.75
N ASN A 23 -9.96 -1.59 12.51
CA ASN A 23 -8.63 -1.47 13.11
C ASN A 23 -8.63 -0.67 14.43
N CYS A 24 -9.60 0.23 14.65
CA CYS A 24 -9.70 1.00 15.89
C CYS A 24 -10.42 0.27 17.03
N VAL A 25 -11.17 -0.81 16.76
CA VAL A 25 -12.10 -1.40 17.75
C VAL A 25 -11.63 -2.74 18.33
N THR A 26 -10.53 -3.33 17.86
CA THR A 26 -10.12 -4.65 18.37
C THR A 26 -8.74 -4.64 19.03
N ASP A 27 -8.72 -4.28 20.30
CA ASP A 27 -7.56 -4.40 21.20
C ASP A 27 -7.11 -5.86 21.48
N SER A 28 -7.76 -6.83 20.89
CA SER A 28 -7.49 -8.25 21.15
C SER A 28 -7.10 -9.07 19.93
N ASN A 29 -6.93 -8.43 18.76
CA ASN A 29 -6.52 -9.15 17.57
C ASN A 29 -5.19 -8.60 17.05
N PRO A 30 -4.18 -9.46 16.81
CA PRO A 30 -2.94 -9.01 16.18
C PRO A 30 -3.30 -8.30 14.87
N GLN A 31 -2.61 -7.18 14.60
CA GLN A 31 -2.71 -6.45 13.34
C GLN A 31 -2.69 -7.46 12.19
N PRO A 32 -3.59 -7.38 11.19
CA PRO A 32 -3.53 -8.28 10.06
C PRO A 32 -2.12 -8.20 9.47
N PRO A 33 -1.55 -9.35 9.07
CA PRO A 33 -0.18 -9.38 8.57
C PRO A 33 -0.04 -8.40 7.39
N LYS A 34 1.12 -7.75 7.27
CA LYS A 34 1.41 -6.80 6.16
C LYS A 34 1.00 -7.34 4.79
N SER A 35 1.05 -8.66 4.61
CA SER A 35 0.58 -9.36 3.42
C SER A 35 -0.87 -9.08 3.02
N GLU A 36 -1.76 -8.78 3.97
CA GLU A 36 -3.17 -8.50 3.65
C GLU A 36 -3.36 -7.10 3.04
N TYR A 37 -2.65 -6.08 3.54
CA TYR A 37 -2.70 -4.72 2.97
C TYR A 37 -2.10 -4.67 1.58
N ILE A 38 -0.96 -5.33 1.40
CA ILE A 38 -0.30 -5.50 0.10
C ILE A 38 -1.22 -6.23 -0.88
N SER A 39 -1.88 -7.30 -0.42
CA SER A 39 -2.84 -8.04 -1.23
C SER A 39 -4.02 -7.17 -1.65
N TYR A 40 -4.55 -6.33 -0.74
CA TYR A 40 -5.67 -5.45 -1.03
C TYR A 40 -5.30 -4.35 -2.04
N ALA A 41 -4.17 -3.67 -1.85
CA ALA A 41 -3.67 -2.67 -2.78
C ALA A 41 -3.46 -3.24 -4.19
N LYS A 42 -2.87 -4.43 -4.28
CA LYS A 42 -2.69 -5.16 -5.55
C LYS A 42 -4.03 -5.46 -6.22
N HIS A 43 -5.02 -5.95 -5.47
CA HIS A 43 -6.34 -6.27 -6.01
C HIS A 43 -7.07 -5.03 -6.54
N VAL A 44 -7.01 -3.92 -5.82
CA VAL A 44 -7.64 -2.66 -6.25
C VAL A 44 -6.96 -2.14 -7.52
N ALA A 45 -5.63 -2.07 -7.52
CA ALA A 45 -4.88 -1.61 -8.69
C ALA A 45 -5.13 -2.51 -9.91
N PHE A 46 -5.16 -3.83 -9.72
CA PHE A 46 -5.44 -4.79 -10.79
C PHE A 46 -6.86 -4.61 -11.36
N ASN A 47 -7.87 -4.51 -10.50
CA ASN A 47 -9.25 -4.36 -10.97
C ASN A 47 -9.48 -3.04 -11.71
N VAL A 48 -8.89 -1.93 -11.22
CA VAL A 48 -9.01 -0.63 -11.88
C VAL A 48 -8.27 -0.61 -13.23
N THR A 49 -7.10 -1.28 -13.31
CA THR A 49 -6.38 -1.44 -14.59
C THR A 49 -7.11 -2.33 -15.57
N ALA A 50 -7.84 -3.35 -15.12
CA ALA A 50 -8.68 -4.19 -15.97
C ALA A 50 -9.80 -3.40 -16.67
N LEU A 51 -10.21 -2.26 -16.07
CA LEU A 51 -11.15 -1.31 -16.69
C LEU A 51 -10.48 -0.33 -17.68
N GLY A 52 -9.19 -0.52 -17.99
CA GLY A 52 -8.45 0.32 -18.93
C GLY A 52 -7.83 1.58 -18.32
N TYR A 53 -7.99 1.82 -17.02
CA TYR A 53 -7.40 2.98 -16.34
C TYR A 53 -5.94 2.72 -15.95
N ARG A 54 -5.15 3.79 -15.89
CA ARG A 54 -3.84 3.79 -15.24
C ARG A 54 -4.03 4.09 -13.77
N VAL A 55 -3.30 3.39 -12.91
CA VAL A 55 -3.39 3.53 -11.46
C VAL A 55 -2.06 4.05 -10.92
N LEU A 56 -2.13 5.04 -10.08
CA LEU A 56 -0.99 5.51 -9.30
C LEU A 56 -1.12 4.95 -7.88
N TYR A 57 -0.13 4.18 -7.46
CA TYR A 57 0.04 3.75 -6.08
C TYR A 57 1.10 4.60 -5.40
N VAL A 58 0.74 5.21 -4.30
CA VAL A 58 1.62 6.05 -3.48
C VAL A 58 1.70 5.46 -2.09
N ASP A 59 2.89 5.29 -1.56
CA ASP A 59 3.15 4.72 -0.26
C ASP A 59 3.91 5.72 0.61
N ILE A 60 3.31 6.11 1.74
CA ILE A 60 3.90 7.01 2.75
C ILE A 60 4.13 6.33 4.10
N ASP A 61 4.00 5.01 4.15
CA ASP A 61 4.53 4.17 5.22
C ASP A 61 6.05 4.36 5.32
N ILE A 62 6.62 4.22 6.52
CA ILE A 62 8.07 4.34 6.66
C ILE A 62 8.83 3.20 5.97
N HIS A 63 8.19 2.05 5.76
CA HIS A 63 8.80 0.92 5.08
C HIS A 63 8.57 1.00 3.58
N HIS A 64 9.54 0.52 2.81
CA HIS A 64 9.39 0.40 1.36
C HIS A 64 8.20 -0.48 0.98
N GLY A 65 7.37 -0.02 0.05
CA GLY A 65 6.23 -0.75 -0.49
C GLY A 65 6.63 -1.85 -1.50
N ASP A 66 7.62 -2.68 -1.13
CA ASP A 66 8.28 -3.68 -1.97
C ASP A 66 7.31 -4.62 -2.67
N GLY A 67 6.35 -5.15 -1.93
CA GLY A 67 5.41 -6.13 -2.48
C GLY A 67 4.47 -5.56 -3.53
N VAL A 68 4.12 -4.27 -3.49
CA VAL A 68 3.33 -3.62 -4.55
C VAL A 68 4.23 -3.25 -5.72
N GLU A 69 5.43 -2.73 -5.45
CA GLU A 69 6.43 -2.46 -6.48
C GLU A 69 6.71 -3.70 -7.32
N GLU A 70 7.05 -4.82 -6.68
CA GLU A 70 7.35 -6.09 -7.36
C GLU A 70 6.19 -6.56 -8.24
N ALA A 71 4.95 -6.47 -7.74
CA ALA A 71 3.77 -6.90 -8.48
C ALA A 71 3.56 -6.13 -9.79
N PHE A 72 3.99 -4.88 -9.85
CA PHE A 72 3.81 -4.00 -10.99
C PHE A 72 5.10 -3.56 -11.68
N TYR A 73 6.22 -4.18 -11.33
CA TYR A 73 7.56 -3.77 -11.76
C TYR A 73 7.78 -3.78 -13.28
N THR A 74 7.00 -4.56 -14.00
CA THR A 74 7.14 -4.76 -15.46
C THR A 74 6.03 -4.13 -16.28
N THR A 75 5.11 -3.37 -15.67
CA THR A 75 3.96 -2.77 -16.34
C THR A 75 4.02 -1.24 -16.36
N ASP A 76 3.53 -0.63 -17.43
CA ASP A 76 3.33 0.81 -17.59
C ASP A 76 1.92 1.27 -17.17
N ARG A 77 1.09 0.33 -16.68
CA ARG A 77 -0.31 0.61 -16.30
C ARG A 77 -0.45 1.05 -14.85
N VAL A 78 0.47 0.61 -14.00
CA VAL A 78 0.54 1.01 -12.60
C VAL A 78 1.89 1.66 -12.37
N MET A 79 1.88 2.87 -11.83
CA MET A 79 3.08 3.54 -11.34
C MET A 79 3.10 3.43 -9.83
N THR A 80 4.23 3.04 -9.27
CA THR A 80 4.45 2.96 -7.83
C THR A 80 5.41 4.07 -7.39
N VAL A 81 5.06 4.76 -6.31
CA VAL A 81 5.90 5.79 -5.69
C VAL A 81 5.97 5.52 -4.19
N SER A 82 7.14 5.25 -3.65
CA SER A 82 7.32 4.94 -2.23
C SER A 82 8.31 5.89 -1.57
N PHE A 83 7.87 6.51 -0.47
CA PHE A 83 8.68 7.39 0.39
C PHE A 83 9.03 6.64 1.66
N HIS A 84 10.25 6.18 1.81
CA HIS A 84 10.56 5.22 2.87
C HIS A 84 11.96 5.41 3.45
N LYS A 85 12.16 4.92 4.66
CA LYS A 85 13.48 4.78 5.26
C LYS A 85 14.28 3.71 4.50
N PHE A 86 15.48 4.08 4.12
CA PHE A 86 16.39 3.23 3.37
C PHE A 86 17.67 2.92 4.15
N GLY A 87 18.37 1.86 3.75
CA GLY A 87 19.60 1.38 4.35
C GLY A 87 19.40 0.18 5.25
N ASP A 88 20.01 0.17 6.45
CA ASP A 88 19.83 -0.89 7.44
C ASP A 88 18.46 -0.77 8.13
N TYR A 89 17.41 -1.02 7.37
CA TYR A 89 16.01 -0.92 7.78
C TYR A 89 15.14 -1.86 6.95
N PHE A 90 14.16 -2.53 7.58
CA PHE A 90 13.28 -3.47 6.87
C PHE A 90 12.44 -2.76 5.79
N PRO A 91 12.29 -3.33 4.58
CA PRO A 91 12.82 -4.61 4.06
C PRO A 91 14.23 -4.53 3.45
N GLY A 92 14.89 -3.39 3.41
CA GLY A 92 16.24 -3.21 2.86
C GLY A 92 16.29 -2.98 1.35
N THR A 93 15.14 -2.73 0.73
CA THR A 93 14.94 -2.50 -0.71
C THR A 93 14.46 -1.08 -0.99
N GLY A 94 14.31 -0.69 -2.25
CA GLY A 94 13.81 0.62 -2.65
C GLY A 94 14.90 1.68 -2.83
N ASP A 95 15.99 1.34 -3.47
CA ASP A 95 17.00 2.32 -3.90
C ASP A 95 16.44 3.25 -4.99
N VAL A 96 16.91 4.49 -5.03
CA VAL A 96 16.52 5.47 -6.07
C VAL A 96 16.80 4.99 -7.51
N ARG A 97 17.62 3.95 -7.67
CA ARG A 97 17.95 3.29 -8.94
C ARG A 97 16.98 2.19 -9.32
N ASP A 98 16.10 1.77 -8.43
CA ASP A 98 15.07 0.77 -8.69
C ASP A 98 13.89 1.46 -9.39
N ILE A 99 13.92 1.38 -10.74
CA ILE A 99 13.07 2.20 -11.62
C ILE A 99 12.07 1.41 -12.45
N GLY A 100 11.89 0.12 -12.15
CA GLY A 100 11.08 -0.77 -12.97
C GLY A 100 11.88 -1.45 -14.10
N TYR A 101 11.25 -2.40 -14.79
CA TYR A 101 11.88 -3.19 -15.83
C TYR A 101 10.98 -3.35 -17.07
N GLY A 102 11.59 -3.46 -18.24
CA GLY A 102 10.88 -3.65 -19.50
C GLY A 102 9.90 -2.51 -19.80
N LYS A 103 8.60 -2.82 -19.96
CA LYS A 103 7.56 -1.80 -20.14
C LYS A 103 7.33 -0.95 -18.90
N GLY A 104 7.64 -1.49 -17.71
CA GLY A 104 7.54 -0.78 -16.44
C GLY A 104 8.74 0.10 -16.11
N LYS A 105 9.73 0.20 -16.98
CA LYS A 105 10.91 1.05 -16.75
C LYS A 105 10.51 2.52 -16.61
N TYR A 106 10.92 3.15 -15.51
CA TYR A 106 10.58 4.51 -15.03
C TYR A 106 9.15 4.63 -14.44
N TYR A 107 8.42 3.51 -14.26
CA TYR A 107 7.13 3.49 -13.59
C TYR A 107 7.21 3.02 -12.13
N SER A 108 8.41 2.80 -11.62
CA SER A 108 8.71 2.63 -10.20
C SER A 108 9.61 3.78 -9.74
N LEU A 109 9.17 4.49 -8.70
CA LEU A 109 9.90 5.61 -8.10
C LEU A 109 10.11 5.35 -6.62
N ASN A 110 11.36 5.34 -6.21
CA ASN A 110 11.78 5.14 -4.83
C ASN A 110 12.43 6.40 -4.29
N VAL A 111 11.93 6.88 -3.16
CA VAL A 111 12.40 8.05 -2.43
C VAL A 111 13.05 7.59 -1.13
N PRO A 112 14.32 7.17 -1.17
CA PRO A 112 15.06 6.70 -0.01
C PRO A 112 15.40 7.86 0.92
N LEU A 113 15.03 7.75 2.19
CA LEU A 113 15.17 8.79 3.19
C LEU A 113 15.95 8.28 4.41
N ASP A 114 16.55 9.22 5.14
CA ASP A 114 17.22 8.97 6.42
C ASP A 114 16.34 9.31 7.62
N ASP A 115 16.83 8.95 8.83
CA ASP A 115 16.14 9.21 10.10
C ASP A 115 15.80 10.68 10.29
N GLY A 116 14.72 10.91 11.02
CA GLY A 116 14.37 12.21 11.57
C GLY A 116 13.81 13.21 10.56
N ILE A 117 13.44 12.76 9.35
CA ILE A 117 12.83 13.68 8.37
C ILE A 117 11.58 14.33 8.95
N ASP A 118 11.53 15.66 8.86
CA ASP A 118 10.44 16.51 9.35
C ASP A 118 9.45 16.89 8.25
N ASP A 119 8.36 17.53 8.64
CA ASP A 119 7.28 17.93 7.73
C ASP A 119 7.77 18.79 6.57
N GLU A 120 8.64 19.79 6.84
CA GLU A 120 9.11 20.72 5.82
C GLU A 120 9.98 20.00 4.79
N SER A 121 10.92 19.20 5.24
CA SER A 121 11.81 18.41 4.40
C SER A 121 11.03 17.40 3.56
N TYR A 122 10.08 16.70 4.18
CA TYR A 122 9.25 15.71 3.50
C TYR A 122 8.40 16.35 2.41
N GLN A 123 7.71 17.44 2.71
CA GLN A 123 6.88 18.15 1.74
C GLN A 123 7.70 18.79 0.62
N SER A 124 8.98 19.15 0.86
CA SER A 124 9.88 19.66 -0.16
C SER A 124 10.19 18.64 -1.26
N LEU A 125 10.05 17.33 -0.95
CA LEU A 125 10.16 16.24 -1.91
C LEU A 125 8.77 15.82 -2.43
N PHE A 126 7.83 15.58 -1.54
CA PHE A 126 6.53 15.01 -1.88
C PHE A 126 5.78 15.83 -2.93
N LYS A 127 5.60 17.13 -2.68
CA LYS A 127 4.82 17.97 -3.58
C LYS A 127 5.38 18.11 -4.99
N PRO A 128 6.67 18.41 -5.21
CA PRO A 128 7.20 18.52 -6.57
C PRO A 128 7.26 17.17 -7.30
N ILE A 129 7.59 16.07 -6.61
CA ILE A 129 7.62 14.75 -7.22
C ILE A 129 6.20 14.33 -7.62
N MET A 130 5.25 14.37 -6.69
CA MET A 130 3.87 13.96 -6.97
C MET A 130 3.19 14.89 -7.98
N GLY A 131 3.46 16.19 -7.94
CA GLY A 131 2.98 17.13 -8.96
C GLY A 131 3.46 16.72 -10.36
N LYS A 132 4.72 16.36 -10.50
CA LYS A 132 5.27 15.91 -11.79
C LYS A 132 4.73 14.54 -12.20
N VAL A 133 4.58 13.62 -11.26
CA VAL A 133 3.93 12.31 -11.51
C VAL A 133 2.52 12.50 -12.06
N MET A 134 1.71 13.33 -11.42
CA MET A 134 0.33 13.60 -11.87
C MET A 134 0.29 14.26 -13.26
N GLU A 135 1.27 15.14 -13.56
CA GLU A 135 1.38 15.79 -14.87
C GLU A 135 1.70 14.80 -16.00
N VAL A 136 2.70 13.92 -15.78
CA VAL A 136 3.23 13.05 -16.85
C VAL A 136 2.51 11.71 -16.94
N PHE A 137 2.19 11.08 -15.80
CA PHE A 137 1.53 9.79 -15.78
C PHE A 137 0.01 9.87 -15.98
N ARG A 138 -0.64 10.92 -15.50
CA ARG A 138 -2.08 11.18 -15.65
C ARG A 138 -2.92 9.96 -15.25
N PRO A 139 -2.89 9.54 -14.00
CA PRO A 139 -3.63 8.37 -13.55
C PRO A 139 -5.14 8.61 -13.62
N GLY A 140 -5.90 7.54 -13.88
CA GLY A 140 -7.36 7.54 -13.77
C GLY A 140 -7.85 7.26 -12.35
N ALA A 141 -6.98 6.74 -11.49
CA ALA A 141 -7.23 6.55 -10.06
C ALA A 141 -5.93 6.57 -9.28
N VAL A 142 -6.01 6.96 -8.01
CA VAL A 142 -4.90 6.99 -7.06
C VAL A 142 -5.23 6.09 -5.88
N VAL A 143 -4.27 5.28 -5.48
CA VAL A 143 -4.28 4.50 -4.23
C VAL A 143 -3.18 5.06 -3.35
N LEU A 144 -3.52 5.65 -2.21
CA LEU A 144 -2.57 6.22 -1.26
C LEU A 144 -2.57 5.36 0.02
N GLN A 145 -1.46 4.70 0.28
CA GLN A 145 -1.21 3.97 1.52
C GLN A 145 -0.67 4.94 2.56
N CYS A 146 -1.42 5.08 3.67
CA CYS A 146 -1.19 6.03 4.74
C CYS A 146 -0.68 5.34 6.01
N GLY A 147 0.38 4.53 5.91
CA GLY A 147 1.02 3.93 7.07
C GLY A 147 1.45 5.01 8.07
N ALA A 148 1.06 4.85 9.32
CA ALA A 148 1.26 5.84 10.37
C ALA A 148 2.55 5.65 11.17
N ASP A 149 3.41 4.73 10.76
CA ASP A 149 4.72 4.50 11.34
C ASP A 149 5.80 5.50 10.88
N SER A 150 5.48 6.35 9.91
CA SER A 150 6.26 7.52 9.54
C SER A 150 6.07 8.73 10.49
N LEU A 151 5.13 8.62 11.44
CA LEU A 151 4.88 9.66 12.43
C LEU A 151 5.96 9.72 13.51
N SER A 152 6.16 10.93 14.05
CA SER A 152 6.96 11.15 15.24
C SER A 152 6.43 10.34 16.41
N GLY A 153 7.35 9.70 17.15
CA GLY A 153 7.02 8.91 18.34
C GLY A 153 6.37 7.56 18.03
N ASP A 154 6.48 7.08 16.81
CA ASP A 154 6.18 5.68 16.52
C ASP A 154 7.20 4.76 17.20
N ARG A 155 6.77 3.56 17.59
CA ARG A 155 7.61 2.63 18.33
C ARG A 155 8.71 2.00 17.47
N LEU A 156 8.46 1.79 16.18
CA LEU A 156 9.40 1.18 15.24
C LEU A 156 9.92 2.19 14.24
N GLY A 157 9.15 3.25 13.94
CA GLY A 157 9.50 4.27 12.99
C GLY A 157 10.58 5.23 13.52
N CYS A 158 11.34 5.78 12.60
CA CYS A 158 12.40 6.73 12.87
C CYS A 158 12.26 8.06 12.09
N PHE A 159 11.09 8.33 11.54
CA PHE A 159 10.74 9.62 10.97
C PHE A 159 10.14 10.55 12.03
N ASN A 160 10.04 11.83 11.72
CA ASN A 160 9.58 12.84 12.65
C ASN A 160 8.41 13.66 12.08
N LEU A 161 7.53 13.02 11.32
CA LEU A 161 6.36 13.70 10.77
C LEU A 161 5.31 13.97 11.85
N SER A 162 4.73 15.16 11.80
CA SER A 162 3.50 15.44 12.54
C SER A 162 2.29 14.83 11.85
N ILE A 163 1.18 14.66 12.56
CA ILE A 163 -0.11 14.26 11.97
C ILE A 163 -0.54 15.23 10.86
N LYS A 164 -0.27 16.52 11.03
CA LYS A 164 -0.58 17.54 10.02
C LYS A 164 0.30 17.39 8.77
N GLY A 165 1.60 17.15 8.97
CA GLY A 165 2.53 16.94 7.87
C GLY A 165 2.22 15.67 7.07
N HIS A 166 1.83 14.61 7.76
CA HIS A 166 1.41 13.36 7.14
C HIS A 166 0.12 13.55 6.32
N ALA A 167 -0.89 14.17 6.92
CA ALA A 167 -2.17 14.44 6.26
C ALA A 167 -2.08 15.50 5.12
N GLU A 168 -1.02 16.31 5.08
CA GLU A 168 -0.77 17.21 3.96
C GLU A 168 -0.53 16.44 2.66
N CYS A 169 -0.03 15.21 2.73
CA CYS A 169 0.05 14.29 1.57
C CYS A 169 -1.35 13.94 1.04
N VAL A 170 -2.26 13.58 1.94
CA VAL A 170 -3.67 13.29 1.60
C VAL A 170 -4.32 14.52 0.96
N LYS A 171 -4.15 15.69 1.59
CA LYS A 171 -4.70 16.97 1.11
C LYS A 171 -4.17 17.31 -0.28
N PHE A 172 -2.88 17.15 -0.50
CA PHE A 172 -2.25 17.43 -1.79
C PHE A 172 -2.76 16.48 -2.87
N MET A 173 -2.82 15.17 -2.61
CA MET A 173 -3.34 14.20 -3.59
C MET A 173 -4.81 14.41 -3.89
N ARG A 174 -5.62 14.74 -2.89
CA ARG A 174 -7.04 15.10 -3.06
C ARG A 174 -7.25 16.32 -3.98
N SER A 175 -6.32 17.28 -3.98
CA SER A 175 -6.45 18.51 -4.77
C SER A 175 -6.46 18.28 -6.29
N PHE A 176 -6.01 17.13 -6.77
CA PHE A 176 -6.03 16.79 -8.19
C PHE A 176 -7.40 16.31 -8.70
N ASN A 177 -8.39 16.11 -7.81
CA ASN A 177 -9.74 15.67 -8.17
C ASN A 177 -9.79 14.37 -9.01
N VAL A 178 -8.82 13.49 -8.80
CA VAL A 178 -8.80 12.14 -9.36
C VAL A 178 -9.39 11.19 -8.30
N PRO A 179 -10.14 10.14 -8.67
CA PRO A 179 -10.60 9.12 -7.72
C PRO A 179 -9.48 8.66 -6.81
N LEU A 180 -9.66 8.84 -5.51
CA LEU A 180 -8.64 8.59 -4.48
C LEU A 180 -9.15 7.54 -3.51
N LEU A 181 -8.39 6.46 -3.36
CA LEU A 181 -8.56 5.44 -2.33
C LEU A 181 -7.47 5.60 -1.28
N LEU A 182 -7.89 5.79 -0.02
CA LEU A 182 -6.98 5.81 1.13
C LEU A 182 -6.95 4.45 1.79
N LEU A 183 -5.76 3.95 2.04
CA LEU A 183 -5.51 2.69 2.76
C LEU A 183 -4.73 3.00 4.04
N GLY A 184 -5.00 2.25 5.10
CA GLY A 184 -4.09 2.16 6.23
C GLY A 184 -2.83 1.38 5.87
N GLY A 185 -1.89 1.35 6.80
CA GLY A 185 -0.63 0.62 6.65
C GLY A 185 -0.04 0.28 8.01
N GLY A 186 1.27 0.43 8.15
CA GLY A 186 1.97 0.31 9.44
C GLY A 186 1.56 1.38 10.44
N GLY A 187 2.10 1.27 11.63
CA GLY A 187 1.83 2.15 12.76
C GLY A 187 1.79 1.35 14.06
N TYR A 188 2.74 1.61 14.95
CA TYR A 188 3.03 0.77 16.11
C TYR A 188 2.86 1.51 17.44
N THR A 189 2.57 2.82 17.37
CA THR A 189 2.05 3.59 18.51
C THR A 189 0.56 3.83 18.29
N ILE A 190 -0.26 2.86 18.67
CA ILE A 190 -1.68 2.71 18.28
C ILE A 190 -2.49 4.00 18.48
N ARG A 191 -2.30 4.71 19.62
CA ARG A 191 -2.98 5.97 19.88
C ARG A 191 -2.67 7.07 18.84
N ASN A 192 -1.44 7.08 18.30
CA ASN A 192 -1.04 8.03 17.27
C ASN A 192 -1.61 7.62 15.90
N VAL A 193 -1.69 6.32 15.62
CA VAL A 193 -2.36 5.78 14.43
C VAL A 193 -3.83 6.21 14.38
N ALA A 194 -4.55 6.03 15.50
CA ALA A 194 -5.96 6.43 15.60
C ALA A 194 -6.14 7.95 15.38
N ARG A 195 -5.27 8.77 15.95
CA ARG A 195 -5.25 10.23 15.74
C ARG A 195 -5.01 10.58 14.28
N CYS A 196 -4.01 9.96 13.66
CA CYS A 196 -3.61 10.23 12.28
C CYS A 196 -4.74 9.91 11.31
N TRP A 197 -5.25 8.70 11.35
CA TRP A 197 -6.30 8.29 10.41
C TRP A 197 -7.64 8.99 10.66
N CYS A 198 -7.93 9.39 11.90
CA CYS A 198 -9.08 10.26 12.18
C CYS A 198 -8.91 11.61 11.49
N TYR A 199 -7.76 12.26 11.65
CA TYR A 199 -7.46 13.54 11.03
C TYR A 199 -7.45 13.48 9.49
N GLU A 200 -6.80 12.45 8.93
CA GLU A 200 -6.79 12.22 7.48
C GLU A 200 -8.17 11.99 6.90
N THR A 201 -9.04 11.29 7.64
CA THR A 201 -10.45 11.13 7.26
C THR A 201 -11.15 12.50 7.21
N GLY A 202 -10.93 13.35 8.22
CA GLY A 202 -11.43 14.73 8.20
C GLY A 202 -10.95 15.51 6.99
N VAL A 203 -9.65 15.46 6.69
CA VAL A 203 -9.05 16.09 5.50
C VAL A 203 -9.67 15.56 4.21
N ALA A 204 -9.86 14.26 4.09
CA ALA A 204 -10.46 13.62 2.92
C ALA A 204 -11.92 14.07 2.70
N LEU A 205 -12.67 14.26 3.79
CA LEU A 205 -14.04 14.76 3.76
C LEU A 205 -14.14 16.29 3.59
N GLY A 206 -13.04 17.01 3.80
CA GLY A 206 -13.03 18.46 3.86
C GLY A 206 -13.68 19.02 5.13
N ILE A 207 -13.62 18.27 6.22
CA ILE A 207 -14.14 18.62 7.55
C ILE A 207 -12.96 19.08 8.42
N GLU A 208 -13.10 20.24 9.05
CA GLU A 208 -12.18 20.66 10.10
C GLU A 208 -12.51 19.95 11.40
N LEU A 209 -11.51 19.40 12.05
CA LEU A 209 -11.64 18.72 13.34
C LEU A 209 -11.02 19.57 14.43
N ASP A 210 -11.70 19.65 15.57
CA ASP A 210 -11.16 20.28 16.77
C ASP A 210 -9.94 19.48 17.28
N ASP A 211 -8.94 20.20 17.78
CA ASP A 211 -7.76 19.56 18.38
C ASP A 211 -8.11 18.86 19.69
N LYS A 212 -9.06 19.40 20.45
CA LYS A 212 -9.51 18.81 21.70
C LYS A 212 -10.45 17.63 21.44
N MET A 213 -10.07 16.46 21.95
CA MET A 213 -10.90 15.27 21.80
C MET A 213 -12.21 15.36 22.58
N PRO A 214 -13.34 14.94 22.00
CA PRO A 214 -14.58 14.79 22.76
C PRO A 214 -14.47 13.61 23.72
N GLN A 215 -15.26 13.64 24.79
CA GLN A 215 -15.34 12.54 25.73
C GLN A 215 -15.94 11.29 25.06
N HIS A 216 -15.28 10.15 25.16
CA HIS A 216 -15.71 8.86 24.65
C HIS A 216 -15.13 7.73 25.52
N GLU A 217 -15.51 6.48 25.27
CA GLU A 217 -15.13 5.34 26.09
C GLU A 217 -13.61 5.07 26.17
N TYR A 218 -12.83 5.49 25.14
CA TYR A 218 -11.36 5.35 25.11
C TYR A 218 -10.62 6.66 25.46
N TYR A 219 -11.32 7.67 25.98
CA TYR A 219 -10.77 9.01 26.21
C TYR A 219 -9.48 8.99 27.02
N GLU A 220 -9.48 8.23 28.12
CA GLU A 220 -8.33 8.13 29.04
C GLU A 220 -7.07 7.55 28.37
N TYR A 221 -7.23 6.78 27.30
CA TYR A 221 -6.13 6.23 26.54
C TYR A 221 -5.31 7.29 25.78
N PHE A 222 -5.90 8.45 25.54
CA PHE A 222 -5.29 9.57 24.82
C PHE A 222 -4.69 10.64 25.73
N GLY A 223 -4.65 10.40 27.05
CA GLY A 223 -3.98 11.31 28.01
C GLY A 223 -2.46 11.40 27.80
N PRO A 224 -1.82 12.40 28.46
CA PRO A 224 -2.44 13.38 29.36
C PRO A 224 -3.05 14.61 28.65
N ASP A 225 -2.73 14.84 27.38
CA ASP A 225 -3.08 16.09 26.67
C ASP A 225 -4.49 16.06 26.07
N TYR A 226 -5.02 14.88 25.77
CA TYR A 226 -6.34 14.66 25.18
C TYR A 226 -6.58 15.47 23.89
N THR A 227 -5.50 15.61 23.11
CA THR A 227 -5.49 16.36 21.85
C THR A 227 -5.36 15.44 20.64
N LEU A 228 -5.87 15.87 19.52
CA LEU A 228 -5.75 15.18 18.23
C LEU A 228 -4.32 15.24 17.70
N HIS A 229 -3.65 16.39 17.89
CA HIS A 229 -2.30 16.59 17.41
C HIS A 229 -1.27 16.35 18.52
N VAL A 230 -0.19 15.67 18.13
CA VAL A 230 0.98 15.41 18.99
C VAL A 230 2.14 16.21 18.43
N ALA A 231 2.90 16.86 19.32
CA ALA A 231 4.08 17.61 18.91
C ALA A 231 5.16 16.66 18.35
N PRO A 232 5.85 17.02 17.27
CA PRO A 232 7.00 16.29 16.80
C PRO A 232 8.08 16.20 17.89
N SER A 233 8.90 15.15 17.84
CA SER A 233 10.03 14.99 18.75
C SER A 233 11.18 15.95 18.37
N ASN A 234 12.16 16.06 19.26
CA ASN A 234 13.41 16.80 18.98
C ASN A 234 14.47 15.95 18.26
N MET A 235 14.04 14.91 17.53
CA MET A 235 14.92 14.06 16.75
C MET A 235 15.66 14.87 15.70
N GLU A 236 16.97 14.63 15.57
CA GLU A 236 17.78 15.25 14.55
C GLU A 236 17.39 14.76 13.15
N ASN A 237 17.16 15.68 12.23
CA ASN A 237 16.93 15.36 10.82
C ASN A 237 18.27 15.07 10.13
N LYS A 238 18.53 13.81 9.79
CA LYS A 238 19.74 13.37 9.09
C LYS A 238 19.68 13.58 7.58
N ASN A 239 18.53 14.03 7.06
CA ASN A 239 18.36 14.31 5.65
C ASN A 239 18.91 15.70 5.30
N SER A 240 20.14 15.77 4.84
CA SER A 240 20.72 17.03 4.44
C SER A 240 19.98 17.62 3.22
N ARG A 241 19.92 18.96 3.15
CA ARG A 241 19.31 19.66 2.00
C ARG A 241 19.94 19.21 0.65
N HIS A 242 21.22 18.91 0.64
CA HIS A 242 21.93 18.42 -0.55
C HIS A 242 21.40 17.04 -0.96
N LEU A 243 21.27 16.10 -0.02
CA LEU A 243 20.73 14.78 -0.27
C LEU A 243 19.30 14.83 -0.84
N LEU A 244 18.44 15.65 -0.24
CA LEU A 244 17.05 15.80 -0.71
C LEU A 244 16.98 16.37 -2.13
N GLU A 245 17.84 17.35 -2.44
CA GLU A 245 17.92 17.93 -3.78
C GLU A 245 18.45 16.93 -4.82
N GLU A 246 19.42 16.12 -4.45
CA GLU A 246 19.97 15.07 -5.31
C GLU A 246 18.91 14.00 -5.64
N ILE A 247 18.18 13.51 -4.62
CA ILE A 247 17.07 12.58 -4.80
C ILE A 247 16.01 13.19 -5.70
N ARG A 248 15.58 14.42 -5.41
CA ARG A 248 14.56 15.13 -6.20
C ARG A 248 14.98 15.26 -7.66
N SER A 249 16.20 15.73 -7.92
CA SER A 249 16.73 15.90 -9.27
C SER A 249 16.77 14.58 -10.03
N LYS A 250 17.20 13.51 -9.38
CA LYS A 250 17.24 12.17 -9.97
C LYS A 250 15.87 11.66 -10.37
N LEU A 251 14.89 11.83 -9.50
CA LEU A 251 13.51 11.37 -9.76
C LEU A 251 12.82 12.21 -10.84
N LEU A 252 13.03 13.52 -10.86
CA LEU A 252 12.50 14.37 -11.91
C LEU A 252 13.16 14.08 -13.28
N ASP A 253 14.45 13.74 -13.30
CA ASP A 253 15.13 13.26 -14.50
C ASP A 253 14.56 11.94 -14.99
N ASN A 254 14.29 10.98 -14.09
CA ASN A 254 13.62 9.72 -14.44
C ASN A 254 12.22 9.96 -15.02
N LEU A 255 11.43 10.83 -14.40
CA LEU A 255 10.09 11.18 -14.89
C LEU A 255 10.12 11.89 -16.26
N SER A 256 11.18 12.63 -16.58
CA SER A 256 11.35 13.27 -17.88
C SER A 256 11.58 12.27 -19.02
N LYS A 257 11.99 11.04 -18.70
CA LYS A 257 12.23 9.95 -19.65
C LYS A 257 10.99 9.13 -19.96
N LEU A 258 9.92 9.34 -19.19
CA LEU A 258 8.63 8.73 -19.51
C LEU A 258 8.20 9.27 -20.88
N GLN A 259 7.99 8.37 -21.80
CA GLN A 259 7.28 8.70 -23.02
C GLN A 259 5.88 9.16 -22.62
N HIS A 260 5.38 10.19 -23.27
CA HIS A 260 4.01 10.68 -23.02
C HIS A 260 3.08 9.48 -22.85
N ALA A 261 2.28 9.55 -21.78
CA ALA A 261 1.35 8.52 -21.39
C ALA A 261 0.91 7.69 -22.57
N PRO A 262 1.11 6.35 -22.55
CA PRO A 262 0.75 5.55 -23.69
C PRO A 262 -0.65 5.98 -24.09
N SER A 263 -0.75 6.63 -25.25
CA SER A 263 -2.03 6.91 -25.85
C SER A 263 -2.79 5.60 -25.69
N VAL A 264 -3.96 5.65 -25.03
CA VAL A 264 -4.87 4.53 -25.09
C VAL A 264 -4.82 4.16 -26.56
N GLN A 265 -4.23 2.99 -26.88
CA GLN A 265 -4.39 2.48 -28.22
C GLN A 265 -5.90 2.40 -28.34
N PHE A 266 -6.48 3.35 -29.04
CA PHE A 266 -7.73 3.09 -29.69
C PHE A 266 -7.45 1.75 -30.36
N GLN A 267 -7.96 0.67 -29.82
CA GLN A 267 -8.12 -0.50 -30.62
C GLN A 267 -8.92 0.04 -31.80
N GLU A 268 -8.25 0.20 -32.93
CA GLU A 268 -8.97 0.32 -34.16
C GLU A 268 -9.96 -0.84 -34.09
N ARG A 269 -11.23 -0.49 -33.98
CA ARG A 269 -12.29 -1.49 -34.06
C ARG A 269 -11.90 -2.35 -35.24
N PRO A 270 -11.68 -3.66 -35.06
CA PRO A 270 -11.34 -4.50 -36.19
C PRO A 270 -12.39 -4.17 -37.25
N PRO A 271 -12.00 -3.96 -38.54
CA PRO A 271 -12.95 -3.65 -39.58
C PRO A 271 -14.07 -4.65 -39.43
N ASP A 272 -15.32 -4.17 -39.44
CA ASP A 272 -16.50 -5.02 -39.32
C ASP A 272 -16.29 -6.12 -40.36
N THR A 273 -15.85 -7.28 -39.93
CA THR A 273 -15.82 -8.47 -40.73
C THR A 273 -17.30 -8.73 -40.94
N GLU A 274 -17.78 -8.48 -42.15
CA GLU A 274 -19.13 -8.89 -42.55
C GLU A 274 -19.28 -10.31 -42.04
N LEU A 275 -20.18 -10.50 -41.07
CA LEU A 275 -20.52 -11.83 -40.63
C LEU A 275 -20.96 -12.55 -41.90
N PRO A 276 -20.39 -13.73 -42.23
CA PRO A 276 -20.92 -14.49 -43.34
C PRO A 276 -22.41 -14.65 -43.08
N GLU A 277 -23.22 -14.25 -44.08
CA GLU A 277 -24.66 -14.47 -44.05
C GLU A 277 -24.85 -15.94 -43.70
N MET A 278 -25.46 -16.19 -42.56
CA MET A 278 -25.84 -17.53 -42.18
C MET A 278 -26.95 -17.91 -43.17
N GLU A 279 -26.62 -18.77 -44.14
CA GLU A 279 -27.62 -19.45 -44.89
C GLU A 279 -28.58 -20.12 -43.92
N GLU A 280 -29.85 -19.73 -44.00
CA GLU A 280 -30.93 -20.36 -43.23
C GLU A 280 -31.06 -21.81 -43.73
N ASP A 281 -30.38 -22.75 -43.09
CA ASP A 281 -30.65 -24.16 -43.24
C ASP A 281 -31.98 -24.45 -42.55
N HIS A 282 -32.99 -24.58 -43.37
CA HIS A 282 -34.27 -25.15 -43.02
C HIS A 282 -34.09 -26.63 -42.64
N ASP A 283 -34.76 -27.03 -41.57
CA ASP A 283 -35.13 -28.37 -41.19
C ASP A 283 -34.03 -29.26 -40.55
N VAL A 284 -33.86 -29.12 -39.26
CA VAL A 284 -33.52 -30.27 -38.41
C VAL A 284 -34.61 -30.45 -37.37
N GLU A 285 -35.29 -31.58 -37.49
CA GLU A 285 -36.36 -32.02 -36.59
C GLU A 285 -35.93 -32.10 -35.13
N ASP A 286 -36.82 -31.64 -34.30
CA ASP A 286 -36.79 -31.58 -32.87
C ASP A 286 -36.69 -33.02 -32.26
N GLU A 287 -35.49 -33.55 -32.10
CA GLU A 287 -35.32 -34.77 -31.28
C GLU A 287 -35.34 -34.39 -29.81
N ARG A 288 -36.53 -34.65 -29.22
CA ARG A 288 -36.77 -34.53 -27.79
C ARG A 288 -35.83 -35.43 -26.99
N PHE A 289 -35.05 -34.82 -26.17
CA PHE A 289 -34.27 -35.50 -25.13
C PHE A 289 -35.21 -36.22 -24.19
N ASP A 290 -35.14 -37.55 -24.13
CA ASP A 290 -35.88 -38.41 -23.19
C ASP A 290 -35.04 -38.50 -21.91
N PRO A 291 -35.57 -38.10 -20.72
CA PRO A 291 -34.76 -38.05 -19.50
C PRO A 291 -34.67 -39.38 -18.75
N ASP A 292 -35.12 -40.50 -19.29
CA ASP A 292 -35.17 -41.80 -18.63
C ASP A 292 -34.39 -42.90 -19.35
N SER A 293 -33.11 -42.75 -19.61
CA SER A 293 -32.22 -43.89 -19.86
C SER A 293 -31.18 -43.98 -18.79
N ASP A 294 -31.51 -44.72 -17.76
CA ASP A 294 -30.58 -45.20 -16.77
C ASP A 294 -29.45 -46.05 -17.35
N MET A 295 -28.24 -45.70 -16.89
CA MET A 295 -27.22 -46.62 -16.42
C MET A 295 -26.82 -47.78 -17.32
N ASP A 296 -25.62 -47.73 -17.79
CA ASP A 296 -24.69 -48.80 -17.40
C ASP A 296 -23.22 -48.32 -17.46
N VAL A 297 -22.59 -48.51 -16.32
CA VAL A 297 -21.20 -48.22 -16.00
C VAL A 297 -20.35 -49.32 -16.61
N ASP A 298 -19.32 -48.98 -17.36
CA ASP A 298 -18.12 -49.79 -17.41
C ASP A 298 -16.86 -48.93 -17.33
N ASP A 299 -16.19 -49.23 -16.28
CA ASP A 299 -14.98 -48.74 -15.68
C ASP A 299 -13.74 -49.15 -16.52
N GLU A 300 -13.04 -48.19 -17.09
CA GLU A 300 -11.60 -48.35 -17.37
C GLU A 300 -10.90 -47.00 -17.30
N ARG A 301 -10.65 -46.52 -16.09
CA ARG A 301 -9.71 -45.44 -15.83
C ARG A 301 -8.29 -45.96 -15.74
N LYS A 302 -7.48 -45.68 -16.74
CA LYS A 302 -6.02 -45.84 -16.64
C LYS A 302 -5.48 -44.85 -15.59
N PRO A 303 -4.58 -45.27 -14.69
CA PRO A 303 -4.02 -44.35 -13.67
C PRO A 303 -3.08 -43.33 -14.29
N LEU A 304 -3.24 -42.10 -13.87
CA LEU A 304 -2.31 -41.02 -14.14
C LEU A 304 -0.96 -41.27 -13.45
N PRO A 305 0.18 -40.88 -14.06
CA PRO A 305 1.49 -41.09 -13.50
C PRO A 305 1.67 -40.26 -12.22
N SER A 306 2.19 -40.89 -11.19
CA SER A 306 2.48 -40.33 -9.88
C SER A 306 3.41 -39.13 -9.96
N ARG A 307 2.97 -38.03 -9.35
CA ARG A 307 3.73 -36.83 -9.13
C ARG A 307 4.98 -37.11 -8.30
N VAL A 308 6.13 -36.78 -8.84
CA VAL A 308 7.43 -36.85 -8.16
C VAL A 308 7.35 -35.96 -6.90
N LYS A 309 7.56 -36.58 -5.74
CA LYS A 309 7.73 -35.85 -4.46
C LYS A 309 9.10 -35.16 -4.50
N SER A 310 9.11 -33.85 -4.45
CA SER A 310 10.29 -33.07 -4.09
C SER A 310 10.48 -33.21 -2.57
N GLU A 311 11.51 -33.90 -2.17
CA GLU A 311 11.98 -33.93 -0.78
C GLU A 311 12.62 -32.59 -0.46
N PHE A 312 11.91 -31.77 0.32
CA PHE A 312 12.52 -30.69 1.11
C PHE A 312 12.78 -31.28 2.52
N PRO A 313 13.98 -31.16 3.09
CA PRO A 313 14.20 -31.56 4.46
C PRO A 313 13.41 -30.66 5.41
N GLU A 314 12.66 -31.29 6.30
CA GLU A 314 12.00 -30.56 7.41
C GLU A 314 13.08 -30.04 8.36
N PRO A 315 12.93 -28.81 8.89
CA PRO A 315 13.82 -28.31 9.93
C PRO A 315 13.55 -29.08 11.23
N GLU A 316 14.61 -29.65 11.80
CA GLU A 316 14.55 -30.29 13.11
C GLU A 316 14.01 -29.33 14.17
N ALA A 317 12.99 -29.76 14.87
CA ALA A 317 12.45 -29.06 16.03
C ALA A 317 13.50 -29.04 17.14
N LYS A 318 14.06 -27.87 17.45
CA LYS A 318 14.87 -27.69 18.67
C LYS A 318 13.95 -27.69 19.88
N ASP A 319 14.29 -28.49 20.86
CA ASP A 319 13.56 -28.60 22.12
C ASP A 319 13.48 -27.24 22.83
N MET A 320 12.29 -26.90 23.32
CA MET A 320 12.00 -25.63 24.02
C MET A 320 12.68 -25.52 25.38
N ASP A 321 13.34 -26.53 25.85
CA ASP A 321 14.05 -26.50 27.17
C ASP A 321 15.43 -25.84 27.09
N ASP A 322 16.09 -25.82 25.94
CA ASP A 322 17.39 -25.15 25.77
C ASP A 322 17.30 -23.61 25.77
N ILE A 323 16.14 -23.03 25.53
CA ILE A 323 15.95 -21.56 25.50
C ILE A 323 15.87 -20.97 26.93
N ARG A 324 15.46 -21.77 27.92
CA ARG A 324 15.31 -21.28 29.31
C ARG A 324 16.63 -21.21 30.09
N GLU A 325 17.62 -21.99 29.73
CA GLU A 325 18.93 -21.93 30.36
C GLU A 325 19.76 -20.71 29.93
N ASP A 326 19.61 -20.27 28.68
CA ASP A 326 20.32 -19.09 28.17
C ASP A 326 19.80 -17.75 28.72
N GLU A 327 18.50 -17.63 29.05
CA GLU A 327 17.97 -16.44 29.71
C GLU A 327 18.38 -16.34 31.18
N HIS A 328 18.48 -17.44 31.90
CA HIS A 328 18.89 -17.47 33.30
C HIS A 328 20.37 -17.12 33.47
N ASN A 329 21.23 -17.51 32.55
CA ASN A 329 22.66 -17.17 32.58
C ASN A 329 22.91 -15.69 32.21
N ARG A 330 22.09 -15.07 31.34
CA ARG A 330 22.20 -13.63 31.05
C ARG A 330 21.78 -12.73 32.23
N GLU A 331 20.81 -13.14 33.04
CA GLU A 331 20.44 -12.38 34.26
C GLU A 331 21.48 -12.44 35.38
N MET A 332 22.27 -13.50 35.43
CA MET A 332 23.33 -13.61 36.47
C MET A 332 24.58 -12.78 36.12
N ASP A 333 24.92 -12.64 34.86
CA ASP A 333 26.07 -11.82 34.43
C ASP A 333 25.83 -10.30 34.55
N LEU A 334 24.58 -9.88 34.52
CA LEU A 334 24.22 -8.46 34.76
C LEU A 334 24.26 -8.00 36.24
N LYS A 335 24.25 -8.96 37.20
CA LYS A 335 24.30 -8.64 38.63
C LYS A 335 25.70 -8.57 39.21
N CYS A 336 26.74 -8.93 38.44
CA CYS A 336 28.13 -8.93 38.90
C CYS A 336 28.96 -7.70 38.47
N SER A 337 28.37 -6.69 37.83
CA SER A 337 29.10 -5.54 37.29
C SER A 337 28.70 -4.19 37.89
N GLU A 338 28.39 -4.13 39.19
CA GLU A 338 28.37 -2.85 39.90
C GLU A 338 29.75 -2.58 40.56
N PRO A 339 30.41 -1.45 40.27
CA PRO A 339 31.66 -1.09 40.94
C PRO A 339 31.38 -0.56 42.35
N LEU A 340 32.04 -1.15 43.31
CA LEU A 340 32.20 -0.60 44.66
C LEU A 340 32.99 0.72 44.61
N ALA A 341 32.33 1.83 44.91
CA ALA A 341 32.92 3.00 45.57
C ALA A 341 31.81 3.96 46.05
#